data_52b3aeb67ee44e5ea633be0811fa2689
#
_entry.id   52b3aeb67ee44e5ea633be0811fa2689
#
_cell.length_a   1.000
_cell.length_b   1.000
_cell.length_c   1.000
_cell.angle_alpha   90.00
_cell.angle_beta   90.00
_cell.angle_gamma   90.00
#
_symmetry.space_group_name_H-M   'P 1'
#
loop_
_entity.id
_entity.type
_entity.pdbx_description
1 polymer ?
#
loop_
_entity_poly.entity_id
_entity_poly.type
_entity_poly.pdbx_seq_one_letter_code
_entity_poly.pdbx_strand_id
1 'polypeptide(L)'
;MPQALAPRTAAAQLREARRQLLDRGELAPGLLPAPLLGSWRRSAGFGLAPSGRTPGAPHASSAQLARALEHQRELVAHARPVMEFLVEQTRDSDSLVILADAQGLLLQSLGDARFADRAQRVALRPGATWHEQWRGTNAIGTALADGAPVVVHGAEHYLERNGFLTCTAAPITDPGGRVLGVLDLSGDQRGQHRHTLALVRSAARTRASVWPWWPRWSPERSSTPSTRPQGSVMGAAVQVRKPLRSR
;
A
#
# COMPACT_ATOMS: atom_id res chain seq x y z
N MET A 1 -6.73 -24.46 -11.79
CA MET A 1 -8.08 -24.34 -11.22
C MET A 1 -8.20 -22.98 -10.56
N PRO A 2 -9.08 -22.06 -11.00
CA PRO A 2 -9.31 -20.82 -10.28
C PRO A 2 -10.00 -21.16 -8.96
N GLN A 3 -9.36 -20.86 -7.83
CA GLN A 3 -9.99 -20.94 -6.52
C GLN A 3 -11.16 -19.96 -6.50
N ALA A 4 -12.39 -20.48 -6.40
CA ALA A 4 -13.54 -19.69 -6.06
C ALA A 4 -13.23 -18.97 -4.75
N LEU A 5 -13.33 -17.62 -4.75
CA LEU A 5 -13.24 -16.84 -3.52
C LEU A 5 -14.31 -17.39 -2.56
N ALA A 6 -13.86 -17.91 -1.41
CA ALA A 6 -14.76 -18.30 -0.33
C ALA A 6 -15.66 -17.11 0.05
N PRO A 7 -16.92 -17.36 0.46
CA PRO A 7 -17.80 -16.29 0.90
C PRO A 7 -17.12 -15.51 2.02
N ARG A 8 -17.09 -14.18 1.89
CA ARG A 8 -16.41 -13.33 2.86
C ARG A 8 -17.11 -13.39 4.20
N THR A 9 -16.31 -13.53 5.24
CA THR A 9 -16.78 -13.50 6.63
C THR A 9 -17.46 -12.16 6.92
N ALA A 10 -18.64 -12.18 7.53
CA ALA A 10 -19.38 -10.97 7.84
C ALA A 10 -18.57 -10.04 8.76
N ALA A 11 -18.67 -8.73 8.52
CA ALA A 11 -17.90 -7.72 9.28
C ALA A 11 -18.12 -7.82 10.81
N ALA A 12 -19.33 -8.23 11.24
CA ALA A 12 -19.62 -8.45 12.66
C ALA A 12 -18.82 -9.63 13.24
N GLN A 13 -18.70 -10.73 12.49
CA GLN A 13 -17.89 -11.88 12.88
C GLN A 13 -16.40 -11.55 12.95
N LEU A 14 -15.88 -10.74 12.03
CA LEU A 14 -14.50 -10.29 12.06
C LEU A 14 -14.21 -9.35 13.26
N ARG A 15 -15.15 -8.48 13.61
CA ARG A 15 -15.01 -7.64 14.81
C ARG A 15 -15.00 -8.48 16.07
N GLU A 16 -15.88 -9.48 16.18
CA GLU A 16 -15.90 -10.41 17.31
C GLU A 16 -14.62 -11.23 17.38
N ALA A 17 -14.18 -11.79 16.26
CA ALA A 17 -12.92 -12.52 16.17
C ALA A 17 -11.72 -11.70 16.63
N ARG A 18 -11.68 -10.42 16.28
CA ARG A 18 -10.62 -9.50 16.70
C ARG A 18 -10.62 -9.26 18.20
N ARG A 19 -11.81 -9.13 18.81
CA ARG A 19 -11.93 -9.06 20.28
C ARG A 19 -11.39 -10.33 20.94
N GLN A 20 -11.80 -11.51 20.45
CA GLN A 20 -11.31 -12.80 20.96
C GLN A 20 -9.80 -12.94 20.84
N LEU A 21 -9.21 -12.49 19.73
CA LEU A 21 -7.76 -12.48 19.56
C LEU A 21 -7.07 -11.62 20.63
N LEU A 22 -7.62 -10.43 20.92
CA LEU A 22 -7.06 -9.52 21.93
C LEU A 22 -7.24 -10.04 23.36
N ASP A 23 -8.41 -10.61 23.66
CA ASP A 23 -8.76 -11.04 25.03
C ASP A 23 -8.13 -12.39 25.39
N ARG A 24 -8.01 -13.31 24.42
CA ARG A 24 -7.62 -14.71 24.65
C ARG A 24 -6.37 -15.14 23.87
N GLY A 25 -5.83 -14.32 22.96
CA GLY A 25 -4.73 -14.68 22.05
C GLY A 25 -5.10 -15.69 20.96
N GLU A 26 -6.37 -16.11 20.90
CA GLU A 26 -6.84 -17.16 19.99
C GLU A 26 -7.81 -16.62 18.94
N LEU A 27 -7.85 -17.28 17.81
CA LEU A 27 -8.75 -16.99 16.70
C LEU A 27 -9.33 -18.29 16.18
N ALA A 28 -10.65 -18.33 16.01
CA ALA A 28 -11.31 -19.50 15.45
C ALA A 28 -10.78 -19.82 14.05
N PRO A 29 -10.49 -21.10 13.73
CA PRO A 29 -9.98 -21.51 12.43
C PRO A 29 -10.94 -21.12 11.30
N GLY A 30 -10.39 -20.71 10.14
CA GLY A 30 -11.17 -20.49 8.92
C GLY A 30 -11.88 -19.12 8.81
N LEU A 31 -11.78 -18.25 9.83
CA LEU A 31 -12.37 -16.89 9.78
C LEU A 31 -11.61 -15.93 8.86
N LEU A 32 -10.30 -16.11 8.76
CA LEU A 32 -9.40 -15.30 7.93
C LEU A 32 -8.50 -16.20 7.10
N PRO A 33 -8.11 -15.76 5.88
CA PRO A 33 -7.00 -16.36 5.17
C PRO A 33 -5.71 -16.33 6.00
N ALA A 34 -4.85 -17.34 5.85
CA ALA A 34 -3.63 -17.48 6.64
C ALA A 34 -2.72 -16.22 6.66
N PRO A 35 -2.50 -15.49 5.53
CA PRO A 35 -1.73 -14.25 5.55
C PRO A 35 -2.35 -13.18 6.46
N LEU A 36 -3.67 -13.02 6.42
CA LEU A 36 -4.36 -12.01 7.24
C LEU A 36 -4.38 -12.40 8.71
N LEU A 37 -4.50 -13.70 9.03
CA LEU A 37 -4.38 -14.20 10.39
C LEU A 37 -2.99 -13.91 10.96
N GLY A 38 -1.93 -14.18 10.19
CA GLY A 38 -0.55 -13.85 10.55
C GLY A 38 -0.37 -12.36 10.81
N SER A 39 -0.91 -11.53 9.92
CA SER A 39 -0.88 -10.08 10.04
C SER A 39 -1.65 -9.55 11.27
N TRP A 40 -2.82 -10.14 11.58
CA TRP A 40 -3.56 -9.76 12.79
C TRP A 40 -2.79 -10.09 14.07
N ARG A 41 -2.12 -11.24 14.12
CA ARG A 41 -1.24 -11.61 15.24
C ARG A 41 -0.06 -10.64 15.40
N ARG A 42 0.61 -10.26 14.29
CA ARG A 42 1.67 -9.25 14.32
C ARG A 42 1.12 -7.91 14.82
N SER A 43 -0.03 -7.49 14.33
CA SER A 43 -0.69 -6.23 14.74
C SER A 43 -1.03 -6.19 16.23
N ALA A 44 -1.55 -7.29 16.77
CA ALA A 44 -1.79 -7.44 18.21
C ALA A 44 -0.47 -7.42 19.01
N GLY A 45 0.57 -8.11 18.52
CA GLY A 45 1.91 -8.11 19.12
C GLY A 45 2.58 -6.75 19.15
N PHE A 46 2.25 -5.84 18.22
CA PHE A 46 2.68 -4.44 18.27
C PHE A 46 1.90 -3.59 19.28
N GLY A 47 0.93 -4.15 19.99
CA GLY A 47 0.12 -3.44 20.99
C GLY A 47 -0.89 -2.48 20.38
N LEU A 48 -1.27 -2.65 19.12
CA LEU A 48 -2.23 -1.77 18.46
C LEU A 48 -3.65 -2.04 18.93
N ALA A 49 -4.38 -0.99 19.31
CA ALA A 49 -5.80 -1.07 19.62
C ALA A 49 -6.63 -0.89 18.35
N PRO A 50 -7.54 -1.82 17.99
CA PRO A 50 -8.32 -1.76 16.75
C PRO A 50 -9.16 -0.49 16.57
N SER A 51 -9.79 -0.01 17.66
CA SER A 51 -10.57 1.23 17.70
C SER A 51 -9.71 2.47 18.01
N GLY A 52 -8.43 2.28 18.33
CA GLY A 52 -7.52 3.32 18.77
C GLY A 52 -7.05 4.24 17.64
N ARG A 53 -6.56 5.42 18.05
CA ARG A 53 -5.65 6.20 17.24
C ARG A 53 -4.28 5.51 17.27
N THR A 54 -3.46 5.71 16.24
CA THR A 54 -2.05 5.31 16.24
C THR A 54 -1.20 6.54 16.53
N PRO A 55 -1.09 6.97 17.81
CA PRO A 55 -0.22 8.08 18.15
C PRO A 55 1.22 7.69 17.79
N GLY A 56 1.95 8.62 17.22
CA GLY A 56 3.35 8.39 16.86
C GLY A 56 3.61 7.68 15.53
N ALA A 57 2.56 7.34 14.74
CA ALA A 57 2.80 6.83 13.40
C ALA A 57 3.58 7.88 12.57
N PRO A 58 4.78 7.52 12.04
CA PRO A 58 5.63 8.45 11.34
C PRO A 58 4.92 9.08 10.13
N HIS A 59 5.12 10.36 9.95
CA HIS A 59 4.73 11.09 8.76
C HIS A 59 5.93 11.95 8.32
N ALA A 60 6.43 11.67 7.14
CA ALA A 60 7.56 12.41 6.59
C ALA A 60 7.17 13.86 6.33
N SER A 61 8.03 14.79 6.73
CA SER A 61 7.93 16.19 6.31
C SER A 61 8.11 16.29 4.79
N SER A 62 7.74 17.43 4.19
CA SER A 62 7.93 17.64 2.74
C SER A 62 9.40 17.46 2.32
N ALA A 63 10.35 17.90 3.14
CA ALA A 63 11.77 17.73 2.87
C ALA A 63 12.23 16.26 2.99
N GLN A 64 11.67 15.49 3.92
CA GLN A 64 11.94 14.05 4.06
C GLN A 64 11.35 13.26 2.90
N LEU A 65 10.11 13.58 2.50
CA LEU A 65 9.47 12.95 1.34
C LEU A 65 10.24 13.26 0.05
N ALA A 66 10.68 14.51 -0.16
CA ALA A 66 11.49 14.89 -1.31
C ALA A 66 12.82 14.08 -1.38
N ARG A 67 13.49 13.89 -0.24
CA ARG A 67 14.70 13.05 -0.16
C ARG A 67 14.40 11.58 -0.45
N ALA A 68 13.28 11.05 0.07
CA ALA A 68 12.87 9.69 -0.21
C ALA A 68 12.55 9.48 -1.70
N LEU A 69 11.87 10.42 -2.35
CA LEU A 69 11.59 10.40 -3.78
C LEU A 69 12.87 10.43 -4.62
N GLU A 70 13.85 11.26 -4.24
CA GLU A 70 15.14 11.29 -4.92
C GLU A 70 15.92 10.00 -4.73
N HIS A 71 15.94 9.44 -3.51
CA HIS A 71 16.57 8.16 -3.24
C HIS A 71 15.93 7.00 -4.01
N GLN A 72 14.61 7.04 -4.16
CA GLN A 72 13.81 6.02 -4.86
C GLN A 72 13.48 6.41 -6.31
N ARG A 73 14.20 7.35 -6.90
CA ARG A 73 13.89 7.93 -8.22
C ARG A 73 13.70 6.87 -9.32
N GLU A 74 14.50 5.80 -9.29
CA GLU A 74 14.41 4.71 -10.26
C GLU A 74 13.14 3.90 -10.06
N LEU A 75 12.81 3.51 -8.83
CA LEU A 75 11.56 2.83 -8.52
C LEU A 75 10.37 3.68 -8.95
N VAL A 76 10.39 4.98 -8.63
CA VAL A 76 9.32 5.93 -8.99
C VAL A 76 9.19 6.07 -10.50
N ALA A 77 10.32 6.26 -11.22
CA ALA A 77 10.31 6.40 -12.68
C ALA A 77 9.76 5.16 -13.39
N HIS A 78 10.09 3.98 -12.89
CA HIS A 78 9.61 2.73 -13.46
C HIS A 78 8.17 2.40 -13.05
N ALA A 79 7.77 2.71 -11.83
CA ALA A 79 6.40 2.47 -11.38
C ALA A 79 5.38 3.41 -12.04
N ARG A 80 5.78 4.64 -12.37
CA ARG A 80 4.88 5.69 -12.86
C ARG A 80 4.01 5.27 -14.03
N PRO A 81 4.54 4.73 -15.15
CA PRO A 81 3.71 4.32 -16.29
C PRO A 81 2.74 3.18 -15.93
N VAL A 82 3.13 2.30 -14.99
CA VAL A 82 2.27 1.23 -14.51
C VAL A 82 1.14 1.78 -13.65
N MET A 83 1.43 2.76 -12.80
CA MET A 83 0.40 3.43 -12.00
C MET A 83 -0.61 4.16 -12.91
N GLU A 84 -0.13 4.87 -13.93
CA GLU A 84 -0.99 5.56 -14.91
C GLU A 84 -1.86 4.56 -15.69
N PHE A 85 -1.31 3.43 -16.11
CA PHE A 85 -2.06 2.34 -16.72
C PHE A 85 -3.16 1.81 -15.76
N LEU A 86 -2.83 1.54 -14.50
CA LEU A 86 -3.81 1.05 -13.53
C LEU A 86 -4.92 2.06 -13.27
N VAL A 87 -4.62 3.35 -13.17
CA VAL A 87 -5.62 4.41 -13.06
C VAL A 87 -6.57 4.41 -14.25
N GLU A 88 -6.05 4.22 -15.47
CA GLU A 88 -6.87 4.12 -16.67
C GLU A 88 -7.79 2.90 -16.65
N GLN A 89 -7.26 1.73 -16.23
CA GLN A 89 -8.03 0.49 -16.13
C GLN A 89 -9.08 0.49 -15.00
N THR A 90 -8.92 1.38 -14.03
CA THR A 90 -9.83 1.52 -12.88
C THR A 90 -10.55 2.86 -12.86
N ARG A 91 -10.65 3.50 -14.03
CA ARG A 91 -11.43 4.73 -14.20
C ARG A 91 -12.86 4.49 -13.71
N ASP A 92 -13.42 5.44 -13.01
CA ASP A 92 -14.76 5.37 -12.41
C ASP A 92 -14.96 4.38 -11.25
N SER A 93 -13.87 3.84 -10.68
CA SER A 93 -13.95 2.90 -9.56
C SER A 93 -13.68 3.53 -8.17
N ASP A 94 -13.70 4.86 -8.05
CA ASP A 94 -13.41 5.57 -6.79
C ASP A 94 -12.17 4.96 -6.09
N SER A 95 -11.02 4.97 -6.76
CA SER A 95 -9.82 4.30 -6.27
C SER A 95 -8.54 5.12 -6.45
N LEU A 96 -7.51 4.74 -5.69
CA LEU A 96 -6.14 5.25 -5.76
C LEU A 96 -5.17 4.11 -6.06
N VAL A 97 -4.24 4.37 -6.97
CA VAL A 97 -3.03 3.57 -7.14
C VAL A 97 -1.91 4.23 -6.33
N ILE A 98 -1.25 3.46 -5.48
CA ILE A 98 -0.28 3.94 -4.51
C ILE A 98 1.03 3.20 -4.70
N LEU A 99 2.14 3.93 -4.66
CA LEU A 99 3.48 3.38 -4.59
C LEU A 99 4.04 3.63 -3.19
N ALA A 100 4.49 2.57 -2.52
CA ALA A 100 5.23 2.63 -1.27
C ALA A 100 6.63 2.08 -1.44
N ASP A 101 7.59 2.55 -0.64
CA ASP A 101 8.93 1.96 -0.56
C ASP A 101 8.94 0.67 0.28
N ALA A 102 10.13 0.05 0.41
CA ALA A 102 10.31 -1.18 1.19
C ALA A 102 10.12 -0.98 2.70
N GLN A 103 10.05 0.24 3.20
CA GLN A 103 9.76 0.61 4.59
C GLN A 103 8.28 0.95 4.82
N GLY A 104 7.48 0.92 3.77
CA GLY A 104 6.05 1.25 3.82
C GLY A 104 5.76 2.75 3.83
N LEU A 105 6.73 3.60 3.49
CA LEU A 105 6.51 5.02 3.26
C LEU A 105 5.78 5.21 1.91
N LEU A 106 4.64 5.85 1.93
CA LEU A 106 3.91 6.18 0.71
C LEU A 106 4.65 7.28 -0.06
N LEU A 107 5.12 6.95 -1.26
CA LEU A 107 5.88 7.84 -2.13
C LEU A 107 4.98 8.65 -3.05
N GLN A 108 4.04 7.97 -3.71
CA GLN A 108 3.12 8.56 -4.68
C GLN A 108 1.72 7.96 -4.59
N SER A 109 0.72 8.73 -5.00
CA SER A 109 -0.65 8.26 -5.22
C SER A 109 -1.25 8.93 -6.45
N LEU A 110 -1.97 8.16 -7.26
CA LEU A 110 -2.69 8.61 -8.46
C LEU A 110 -4.11 8.05 -8.44
N GLY A 111 -5.09 8.78 -8.91
CA GLY A 111 -6.46 8.28 -9.08
C GLY A 111 -7.54 9.30 -8.78
N ASP A 112 -8.67 8.84 -8.20
CA ASP A 112 -9.85 9.67 -7.97
C ASP A 112 -9.66 10.67 -6.82
N ALA A 113 -10.03 11.94 -7.09
CA ALA A 113 -9.87 13.03 -6.12
C ALA A 113 -10.79 12.91 -4.91
N ARG A 114 -12.05 12.47 -5.13
CA ARG A 114 -13.02 12.36 -4.04
C ARG A 114 -12.65 11.23 -3.10
N PHE A 115 -12.15 10.13 -3.68
CA PHE A 115 -11.62 9.04 -2.87
C PHE A 115 -10.35 9.45 -2.14
N ALA A 116 -9.45 10.23 -2.76
CA ALA A 116 -8.24 10.78 -2.13
C ALA A 116 -8.57 11.59 -0.87
N ASP A 117 -9.59 12.45 -0.91
CA ASP A 117 -10.04 13.23 0.25
C ASP A 117 -10.53 12.34 1.40
N ARG A 118 -11.22 11.25 1.09
CA ARG A 118 -11.63 10.26 2.10
C ARG A 118 -10.44 9.49 2.67
N ALA A 119 -9.53 9.06 1.80
CA ALA A 119 -8.33 8.31 2.14
C ALA A 119 -7.39 9.10 3.05
N GLN A 120 -7.31 10.44 2.88
CA GLN A 120 -6.52 11.31 3.77
C GLN A 120 -6.96 11.24 5.23
N ARG A 121 -8.23 10.98 5.53
CA ARG A 121 -8.74 10.85 6.90
C ARG A 121 -8.10 9.71 7.69
N VAL A 122 -7.61 8.70 6.98
CA VAL A 122 -6.86 7.57 7.55
C VAL A 122 -5.36 7.66 7.22
N ALA A 123 -4.91 8.82 6.77
CA ALA A 123 -3.54 9.09 6.34
C ALA A 123 -3.06 8.17 5.19
N LEU A 124 -3.95 7.76 4.29
CA LEU A 124 -3.58 7.07 3.05
C LEU A 124 -3.19 8.13 2.00
N ARG A 125 -1.99 8.69 2.16
CA ARG A 125 -1.45 9.79 1.33
C ARG A 125 0.08 9.78 1.34
N PRO A 126 0.76 10.36 0.34
CA PRO A 126 2.21 10.48 0.33
C PRO A 126 2.78 11.08 1.61
N GLY A 127 3.91 10.55 2.06
CA GLY A 127 4.58 10.91 3.31
C GLY A 127 4.11 10.13 4.53
N ALA A 128 2.97 9.44 4.49
CA ALA A 128 2.55 8.58 5.59
C ALA A 128 3.21 7.20 5.50
N THR A 129 3.46 6.58 6.66
CA THR A 129 3.88 5.17 6.71
C THR A 129 2.67 4.24 6.85
N TRP A 130 2.70 3.12 6.11
CA TRP A 130 1.69 2.06 6.16
C TRP A 130 2.28 0.70 6.53
N HIS A 131 3.44 0.70 7.19
CA HIS A 131 3.99 -0.50 7.81
C HIS A 131 3.06 -1.03 8.92
N GLU A 132 2.92 -2.36 9.05
CA GLU A 132 2.01 -3.02 10.02
C GLU A 132 2.22 -2.57 11.46
N GLN A 133 3.46 -2.29 11.85
CA GLN A 133 3.79 -1.78 13.19
C GLN A 133 2.99 -0.52 13.58
N TRP A 134 2.62 0.31 12.60
CA TRP A 134 1.94 1.58 12.83
C TRP A 134 0.46 1.57 12.42
N ARG A 135 0.12 0.75 11.43
CA ARG A 135 -1.21 0.75 10.81
C ARG A 135 -1.97 -0.56 10.97
N GLY A 136 -1.35 -1.54 11.65
CA GLY A 136 -1.92 -2.87 11.74
C GLY A 136 -2.08 -3.53 10.38
N THR A 137 -2.85 -4.58 10.30
CA THR A 137 -3.14 -5.27 9.05
C THR A 137 -3.71 -4.32 8.02
N ASN A 138 -2.99 -4.19 6.92
CA ASN A 138 -3.34 -3.43 5.72
C ASN A 138 -2.61 -4.07 4.52
N ALA A 139 -3.07 -3.84 3.29
CA ALA A 139 -2.50 -4.55 2.16
C ALA A 139 -1.01 -4.22 1.92
N ILE A 140 -0.61 -2.95 2.05
CA ILE A 140 0.78 -2.52 1.84
C ILE A 140 1.71 -3.19 2.86
N GLY A 141 1.41 -3.02 4.16
CA GLY A 141 2.25 -3.57 5.24
C GLY A 141 2.29 -5.10 5.24
N THR A 142 1.15 -5.76 4.94
CA THR A 142 1.09 -7.23 4.86
C THR A 142 1.85 -7.74 3.65
N ALA A 143 1.74 -7.08 2.48
CA ALA A 143 2.52 -7.45 1.29
C ALA A 143 4.03 -7.31 1.51
N LEU A 144 4.47 -6.29 2.28
CA LEU A 144 5.87 -6.13 2.67
C LEU A 144 6.33 -7.24 3.60
N ALA A 145 5.53 -7.55 4.64
CA ALA A 145 5.88 -8.54 5.64
C ALA A 145 5.94 -9.97 5.08
N ASP A 146 5.02 -10.31 4.18
CA ASP A 146 4.89 -11.66 3.63
C ASP A 146 5.62 -11.83 2.28
N GLY A 147 6.11 -10.74 1.66
CA GLY A 147 6.73 -10.78 0.33
C GLY A 147 5.79 -11.27 -0.76
N ALA A 148 4.47 -11.19 -0.57
CA ALA A 148 3.46 -11.79 -1.42
C ALA A 148 2.28 -10.84 -1.69
N PRO A 149 1.60 -10.98 -2.83
CA PRO A 149 0.39 -10.21 -3.11
C PRO A 149 -0.73 -10.55 -2.14
N VAL A 150 -1.46 -9.53 -1.68
CA VAL A 150 -2.54 -9.68 -0.71
C VAL A 150 -3.70 -8.73 -1.01
N VAL A 151 -4.90 -9.16 -0.61
CA VAL A 151 -6.10 -8.32 -0.55
C VAL A 151 -6.51 -8.18 0.90
N VAL A 152 -6.80 -6.96 1.34
CA VAL A 152 -7.37 -6.66 2.64
C VAL A 152 -8.65 -5.87 2.42
N HIS A 153 -9.79 -6.41 2.85
CA HIS A 153 -11.10 -5.85 2.56
C HIS A 153 -11.88 -5.51 3.82
N GLY A 154 -12.39 -4.29 3.89
CA GLY A 154 -13.34 -3.91 4.92
C GLY A 154 -12.82 -4.21 6.33
N ALA A 155 -13.58 -5.00 7.09
CA ALA A 155 -13.26 -5.37 8.46
C ALA A 155 -12.06 -6.34 8.60
N GLU A 156 -11.46 -6.81 7.51
CA GLU A 156 -10.19 -7.53 7.53
C GLU A 156 -9.01 -6.61 7.93
N HIS A 157 -9.15 -5.29 7.70
CA HIS A 157 -8.19 -4.32 8.26
C HIS A 157 -8.20 -4.38 9.77
N TYR A 158 -7.02 -4.36 10.39
CA TYR A 158 -6.91 -4.41 11.85
C TYR A 158 -7.51 -3.19 12.52
N LEU A 159 -7.24 -1.99 11.99
CA LEU A 159 -7.81 -0.75 12.49
C LEU A 159 -9.22 -0.54 11.93
N GLU A 160 -10.21 -0.38 12.80
CA GLU A 160 -11.63 -0.23 12.42
C GLU A 160 -11.90 0.96 11.51
N ARG A 161 -11.16 2.06 11.70
CA ARG A 161 -11.25 3.25 10.84
C ARG A 161 -10.90 2.99 9.38
N ASN A 162 -10.15 1.92 9.08
CA ASN A 162 -9.79 1.51 7.73
C ASN A 162 -10.85 0.61 7.10
N GLY A 163 -11.91 0.26 7.84
CA GLY A 163 -12.94 -0.68 7.41
C GLY A 163 -13.76 -0.26 6.19
N PHE A 164 -13.66 0.98 5.74
CA PHE A 164 -14.30 1.42 4.49
C PHE A 164 -13.45 1.13 3.25
N LEU A 165 -12.20 0.68 3.42
CA LEU A 165 -11.26 0.41 2.34
C LEU A 165 -11.39 -1.03 1.83
N THR A 166 -11.12 -1.20 0.55
CA THR A 166 -10.62 -2.44 -0.04
C THR A 166 -9.28 -2.14 -0.68
N CYS A 167 -8.24 -2.86 -0.28
CA CYS A 167 -6.87 -2.61 -0.69
C CYS A 167 -6.30 -3.90 -1.29
N THR A 168 -5.61 -3.77 -2.41
CA THR A 168 -4.94 -4.87 -3.10
C THR A 168 -3.51 -4.46 -3.36
N ALA A 169 -2.57 -5.15 -2.74
CA ALA A 169 -1.15 -4.82 -2.86
C ALA A 169 -0.33 -5.99 -3.39
N ALA A 170 0.72 -5.67 -4.13
CA ALA A 170 1.71 -6.63 -4.59
C ALA A 170 3.12 -6.04 -4.43
N PRO A 171 4.09 -6.83 -3.93
CA PRO A 171 5.46 -6.39 -3.82
C PRO A 171 6.10 -6.24 -5.21
N ILE A 172 6.90 -5.20 -5.36
CA ILE A 172 7.81 -4.98 -6.48
C ILE A 172 9.17 -5.52 -6.03
N THR A 173 9.70 -6.52 -6.73
CA THR A 173 10.96 -7.16 -6.35
C THR A 173 12.03 -6.95 -7.41
N ASP A 174 13.30 -6.92 -7.00
CA ASP A 174 14.42 -7.03 -7.94
C ASP A 174 14.57 -8.48 -8.45
N PRO A 175 15.43 -8.71 -9.45
CA PRO A 175 15.70 -10.06 -9.96
C PRO A 175 16.24 -11.05 -8.90
N GLY A 176 16.80 -10.53 -7.81
CA GLY A 176 17.27 -11.34 -6.67
C GLY A 176 16.17 -11.69 -5.66
N GLY A 177 14.93 -11.21 -5.87
CA GLY A 177 13.78 -11.45 -5.00
C GLY A 177 13.67 -10.47 -3.82
N ARG A 178 14.55 -9.47 -3.70
CA ARG A 178 14.47 -8.45 -2.65
C ARG A 178 13.33 -7.48 -2.97
N VAL A 179 12.49 -7.21 -1.97
CA VAL A 179 11.40 -6.24 -2.09
C VAL A 179 11.97 -4.83 -2.17
N LEU A 180 11.67 -4.11 -3.25
CA LEU A 180 12.03 -2.72 -3.49
C LEU A 180 10.94 -1.75 -3.05
N GLY A 181 9.69 -2.21 -3.06
CA GLY A 181 8.51 -1.45 -2.71
C GLY A 181 7.24 -2.24 -2.94
N VAL A 182 6.11 -1.56 -2.85
CA VAL A 182 4.78 -2.14 -3.04
C VAL A 182 3.96 -1.27 -3.97
N LEU A 183 3.28 -1.91 -4.90
CA LEU A 183 2.22 -1.31 -5.70
C LEU A 183 0.87 -1.72 -5.09
N ASP A 184 0.04 -0.73 -4.75
CA ASP A 184 -1.26 -0.93 -4.12
C ASP A 184 -2.36 -0.24 -4.93
N LEU A 185 -3.52 -0.89 -5.02
CA LEU A 185 -4.77 -0.32 -5.49
C LEU A 185 -5.78 -0.34 -4.35
N SER A 186 -6.09 0.84 -3.84
CA SER A 186 -7.03 1.05 -2.73
C SER A 186 -8.28 1.77 -3.21
N GLY A 187 -9.45 1.31 -2.79
CA GLY A 187 -10.75 1.88 -3.14
C GLY A 187 -11.79 1.71 -2.03
N ASP A 188 -13.01 2.14 -2.30
CA ASP A 188 -14.14 1.87 -1.41
C ASP A 188 -14.45 0.36 -1.38
N GLN A 189 -14.70 -0.19 -0.19
CA GLN A 189 -15.00 -1.62 -0.03
C GLN A 189 -16.18 -2.11 -0.88
N ARG A 190 -17.09 -1.22 -1.27
CA ARG A 190 -18.25 -1.55 -2.11
C ARG A 190 -17.89 -1.75 -3.59
N GLY A 191 -16.74 -1.20 -4.02
CA GLY A 191 -16.25 -1.25 -5.41
C GLY A 191 -15.27 -2.38 -5.69
N GLN A 192 -15.19 -3.42 -4.87
CA GLN A 192 -14.22 -4.49 -5.06
C GLN A 192 -14.53 -5.36 -6.28
N HIS A 193 -13.52 -5.60 -7.12
CA HIS A 193 -13.57 -6.51 -8.25
C HIS A 193 -12.66 -7.72 -8.04
N ARG A 194 -13.15 -8.94 -8.41
CA ARG A 194 -12.40 -10.20 -8.32
C ARG A 194 -11.06 -10.19 -9.09
N HIS A 195 -10.99 -9.41 -10.15
CA HIS A 195 -9.81 -9.36 -11.03
C HIS A 195 -8.72 -8.39 -10.55
N THR A 196 -9.00 -7.55 -9.55
CA THR A 196 -8.07 -6.54 -9.05
C THR A 196 -6.74 -7.14 -8.60
N LEU A 197 -6.77 -8.27 -7.88
CA LEU A 197 -5.53 -8.93 -7.43
C LEU A 197 -4.68 -9.41 -8.62
N ALA A 198 -5.30 -10.00 -9.63
CA ALA A 198 -4.58 -10.45 -10.83
C ALA A 198 -3.97 -9.26 -11.58
N LEU A 199 -4.72 -8.17 -11.70
CA LEU A 199 -4.29 -6.94 -12.35
C LEU A 199 -3.08 -6.32 -11.63
N VAL A 200 -3.18 -6.07 -10.32
CA VAL A 200 -2.10 -5.47 -9.53
C VAL A 200 -0.87 -6.37 -9.48
N ARG A 201 -1.05 -7.69 -9.30
CA ARG A 201 0.05 -8.67 -9.32
C ARG A 201 0.78 -8.70 -10.66
N SER A 202 0.05 -8.67 -11.78
CA SER A 202 0.64 -8.63 -13.11
C SER A 202 1.38 -7.32 -13.34
N ALA A 203 0.79 -6.20 -12.97
CA ALA A 203 1.38 -4.88 -13.06
C ALA A 203 2.69 -4.77 -12.26
N ALA A 204 2.74 -5.29 -11.04
CA ALA A 204 3.94 -5.29 -10.21
C ALA A 204 5.07 -6.19 -10.78
N ARG A 205 4.71 -7.30 -11.45
CA ARG A 205 5.68 -8.24 -12.05
C ARG A 205 6.23 -7.80 -13.39
N THR A 206 5.46 -7.09 -14.20
CA THR A 206 5.78 -6.80 -15.60
C THR A 206 7.11 -6.05 -15.77
N ARG A 207 7.64 -5.40 -14.73
CA ARG A 207 8.87 -4.65 -14.80
C ARG A 207 10.08 -5.28 -14.10
N ALA A 208 9.90 -6.25 -13.23
CA ALA A 208 11.01 -7.01 -12.68
C ALA A 208 11.77 -7.82 -13.75
N SER A 209 11.07 -8.25 -14.81
CA SER A 209 11.63 -9.05 -15.92
C SER A 209 12.24 -8.20 -17.05
N VAL A 210 12.06 -6.87 -17.05
CA VAL A 210 12.50 -5.97 -18.15
C VAL A 210 13.69 -5.11 -17.73
N TRP A 211 14.38 -5.44 -16.63
CA TRP A 211 15.58 -4.73 -16.17
C TRP A 211 16.89 -5.45 -16.53
N PRO A 212 17.31 -5.50 -17.80
CA PRO A 212 18.62 -6.04 -18.16
C PRO A 212 19.77 -5.12 -17.75
N TRP A 213 19.49 -3.89 -17.30
CA TRP A 213 20.48 -2.85 -17.03
C TRP A 213 20.50 -2.34 -15.57
N TRP A 214 19.92 -3.09 -14.61
CA TRP A 214 20.06 -2.73 -13.20
C TRP A 214 21.52 -2.84 -12.77
N PRO A 215 22.25 -1.72 -12.49
CA PRO A 215 23.57 -1.82 -11.91
C PRO A 215 23.43 -2.53 -10.57
N ARG A 216 24.29 -3.48 -10.26
CA ARG A 216 24.39 -4.05 -8.91
C ARG A 216 24.60 -2.90 -7.93
N TRP A 217 23.52 -2.51 -7.25
CA TRP A 217 23.59 -1.49 -6.21
C TRP A 217 24.39 -2.09 -5.04
N SER A 218 25.62 -1.59 -4.87
CA SER A 218 26.44 -1.86 -3.69
C SER A 218 26.12 -0.76 -2.68
N PRO A 219 25.81 -1.10 -1.41
CA PRO A 219 25.52 -0.11 -0.36
C PRO A 219 26.72 0.78 0.04
N GLU A 220 27.88 0.54 -0.55
CA GLU A 220 29.12 1.27 -0.22
C GLU A 220 29.48 2.28 -1.29
N ARG A 221 28.87 3.44 -1.29
CA ARG A 221 29.46 4.71 -1.78
C ARG A 221 28.62 5.89 -1.32
N SER A 222 28.73 6.25 -0.04
CA SER A 222 28.41 7.61 0.41
C SER A 222 29.61 8.21 1.14
N SER A 223 30.54 8.74 0.36
CA SER A 223 31.49 9.73 0.87
C SER A 223 31.97 10.57 -0.32
N THR A 224 31.30 11.69 -0.55
CA THR A 224 31.93 13.00 -0.81
C THR A 224 30.84 14.06 -1.07
N PRO A 225 30.95 15.25 -0.49
CA PRO A 225 30.00 16.33 -0.75
C PRO A 225 30.42 17.09 -2.01
N SER A 226 29.52 17.24 -2.97
CA SER A 226 29.70 18.20 -4.06
C SER A 226 28.61 19.25 -4.03
N THR A 227 29.06 20.46 -4.01
CA THR A 227 28.48 21.81 -4.12
C THR A 227 27.20 21.91 -4.97
N ARG A 228 26.28 22.76 -4.44
CA ARG A 228 25.00 23.25 -5.01
C ARG A 228 25.07 23.69 -6.47
N PRO A 229 23.89 23.64 -7.16
CA PRO A 229 23.17 24.90 -7.36
C PRO A 229 21.68 24.86 -6.95
N GLN A 230 21.17 26.02 -6.59
CA GLN A 230 19.80 26.33 -6.24
C GLN A 230 18.88 26.15 -7.47
N GLY A 231 17.76 25.46 -7.29
CA GLY A 231 16.72 25.36 -8.30
C GLY A 231 15.43 24.84 -7.68
N SER A 232 14.48 25.74 -7.58
CA SER A 232 13.03 25.58 -7.51
C SER A 232 12.45 24.28 -6.91
N VAL A 233 11.88 24.42 -5.73
CA VAL A 233 11.05 23.42 -5.05
C VAL A 233 9.72 23.28 -5.81
N MET A 234 9.56 22.24 -6.61
CA MET A 234 8.23 21.80 -7.07
C MET A 234 7.66 20.81 -6.06
N GLY A 235 6.53 21.19 -5.46
CA GLY A 235 5.83 20.42 -4.46
C GLY A 235 5.42 19.03 -4.98
N ALA A 236 5.56 18.02 -4.10
CA ALA A 236 5.01 16.69 -4.35
C ALA A 236 3.48 16.79 -4.36
N ALA A 237 2.90 17.04 -5.54
CA ALA A 237 1.47 17.20 -5.71
C ALA A 237 0.80 15.82 -5.88
N VAL A 238 -0.27 15.64 -5.14
CA VAL A 238 -1.34 14.71 -5.55
C VAL A 238 -1.77 15.14 -6.96
N GLN A 239 -1.38 14.40 -7.99
CA GLN A 239 -1.83 14.70 -9.34
C GLN A 239 -3.25 14.16 -9.53
N VAL A 240 -4.21 15.00 -9.24
CA VAL A 240 -5.62 14.80 -9.53
C VAL A 240 -5.88 15.25 -10.96
N ARG A 241 -6.21 14.33 -11.85
CA ARG A 241 -6.71 14.68 -13.19
C ARG A 241 -8.17 15.14 -13.08
N LYS A 242 -8.45 16.38 -13.50
CA LYS A 242 -9.83 16.83 -13.74
C LYS A 242 -10.39 16.11 -14.99
N PRO A 243 -11.67 15.72 -14.99
CA PRO A 243 -12.31 15.16 -16.17
C PRO A 243 -12.34 16.20 -17.30
N LEU A 244 -11.90 15.81 -18.49
CA LEU A 244 -12.15 16.56 -19.72
C LEU A 244 -13.65 16.56 -19.98
N ARG A 245 -14.27 17.74 -19.98
CA ARG A 245 -15.65 17.91 -20.44
C ARG A 245 -15.66 17.67 -21.96
N SER A 246 -16.35 16.63 -22.38
CA SER A 246 -16.75 16.45 -23.77
C SER A 246 -17.75 17.55 -24.16
N ARG A 247 -17.46 18.23 -25.23
CA ARG A 247 -18.46 18.95 -26.01
C ARG A 247 -19.24 17.98 -26.89
#